data_eb726fc57bf50e1c172d1685f2bb4443
#
_entry.id   eb726fc57bf50e1c172d1685f2bb4443
#
_cell.length_a   1.000
_cell.length_b   1.000
_cell.length_c   1.000
_cell.angle_alpha   90.00
_cell.angle_beta   90.00
_cell.angle_gamma   90.00
#
_symmetry.space_group_name_H-M   'P 1'
#
loop_
_entity.id
_entity.type
_entity.pdbx_description
1 polymer ?
#
loop_
_entity_poly.entity_id
_entity_poly.type
_entity_poly.pdbx_seq_one_letter_code
_entity_poly.pdbx_strand_id
1 'polypeptide(L)'
;INDKRYYPIYAKCVELDIPIFCCAGVPGPRVPMAPQKVELIDEVCWFFPELKFVMRHGAEPWTELAVKLMLKWPNLYYSTSAFAPKHYPEPIIRYANSRGADKIIYAGYFPAGLTYERIMSELPNVPLKDEVWPKFLRGNAARVLGLES
;
A
#
# COMPACT_ATOMS: atom_id res chain seq x y z
N ILE A 1 -5.13 12.33 -6.30
CA ILE A 1 -4.06 12.20 -5.31
C ILE A 1 -3.36 13.55 -5.12
N ASN A 2 -2.78 14.16 -6.15
CA ASN A 2 -1.99 15.39 -6.04
C ASN A 2 -2.80 16.71 -6.20
N ASP A 3 -4.12 16.66 -6.11
CA ASP A 3 -4.94 17.88 -6.13
C ASP A 3 -4.65 18.69 -4.86
N LYS A 4 -4.26 19.94 -5.02
CA LYS A 4 -3.87 20.85 -3.92
C LYS A 4 -4.96 21.08 -2.89
N ARG A 5 -6.22 20.84 -3.24
CA ARG A 5 -7.35 20.88 -2.30
C ARG A 5 -7.23 19.85 -1.17
N TYR A 6 -6.49 18.75 -1.40
CA TYR A 6 -6.22 17.73 -0.38
C TYR A 6 -4.96 17.99 0.45
N TYR A 7 -4.10 18.92 0.05
CA TYR A 7 -2.86 19.22 0.77
C TYR A 7 -3.06 19.60 2.25
N PRO A 8 -4.12 20.34 2.65
CA PRO A 8 -4.39 20.56 4.08
C PRO A 8 -4.63 19.26 4.86
N ILE A 9 -5.19 18.22 4.23
CA ILE A 9 -5.37 16.90 4.86
C ILE A 9 -4.01 16.22 5.04
N TYR A 10 -3.14 16.25 4.02
CA TYR A 10 -1.79 15.69 4.11
C TYR A 10 -0.95 16.38 5.18
N ALA A 11 -1.00 17.72 5.23
CA ALA A 11 -0.34 18.49 6.29
C ALA A 11 -0.84 18.10 7.68
N LYS A 12 -2.15 17.88 7.84
CA LYS A 12 -2.72 17.47 9.13
C LYS A 12 -2.30 16.03 9.49
N CYS A 13 -2.20 15.13 8.53
CA CYS A 13 -1.66 13.78 8.77
C CYS A 13 -0.21 13.81 9.24
N VAL A 14 0.62 14.70 8.67
CA VAL A 14 2.00 14.90 9.11
C VAL A 14 2.03 15.47 10.53
N GLU A 15 1.25 16.52 10.82
CA GLU A 15 1.16 17.14 12.15
C GLU A 15 0.78 16.13 13.24
N LEU A 16 -0.15 15.21 12.92
CA LEU A 16 -0.64 14.21 13.86
C LEU A 16 0.16 12.90 13.84
N ASP A 17 1.20 12.80 13.02
CA ASP A 17 2.00 11.57 12.77
C ASP A 17 1.15 10.33 12.43
N ILE A 18 0.04 10.52 11.71
CA ILE A 18 -0.85 9.44 11.27
C ILE A 18 -0.69 9.14 9.77
N PRO A 19 -0.82 7.87 9.34
CA PRO A 19 -0.76 7.53 7.93
C PRO A 19 -2.04 7.91 7.18
N ILE A 20 -1.89 8.16 5.87
CA ILE A 20 -3.02 8.26 4.95
C ILE A 20 -3.03 7.07 3.99
N PHE A 21 -4.21 6.46 3.80
CA PHE A 21 -4.42 5.35 2.88
C PHE A 21 -5.20 5.84 1.66
N CYS A 22 -4.54 5.89 0.50
CA CYS A 22 -5.14 6.36 -0.74
C CYS A 22 -5.25 5.25 -1.78
N CYS A 23 -6.39 5.18 -2.47
CA CYS A 23 -6.55 4.28 -3.61
C CYS A 23 -5.56 4.67 -4.71
N ALA A 24 -4.82 3.70 -5.24
CA ALA A 24 -3.87 3.85 -6.32
C ALA A 24 -4.06 2.72 -7.33
N GLY A 25 -4.03 3.05 -8.61
CA GLY A 25 -4.29 2.11 -9.69
C GLY A 25 -5.63 2.35 -10.39
N VAL A 26 -6.00 1.48 -11.32
CA VAL A 26 -7.28 1.55 -12.01
C VAL A 26 -8.40 1.16 -11.04
N PRO A 27 -9.38 2.04 -10.79
CA PRO A 27 -10.46 1.75 -9.84
C PRO A 27 -11.36 0.61 -10.30
N GLY A 28 -11.80 -0.25 -9.37
CA GLY A 28 -12.82 -1.26 -9.63
C GLY A 28 -14.20 -0.66 -9.97
N PRO A 29 -14.69 0.35 -9.24
CA PRO A 29 -15.90 1.09 -9.62
C PRO A 29 -15.73 1.83 -10.95
N ARG A 30 -16.85 2.07 -11.66
CA ARG A 30 -16.89 2.79 -12.96
C ARG A 30 -16.72 4.31 -12.76
N VAL A 31 -15.52 4.71 -12.35
CA VAL A 31 -15.12 6.12 -12.17
C VAL A 31 -13.82 6.40 -12.93
N PRO A 32 -13.53 7.65 -13.30
CA PRO A 32 -12.29 7.98 -14.00
C PRO A 32 -11.04 7.60 -13.21
N MET A 33 -10.08 6.96 -13.85
CA MET A 33 -8.84 6.49 -13.21
C MET A 33 -7.79 7.60 -12.99
N ALA A 34 -7.88 8.71 -13.72
CA ALA A 34 -6.86 9.75 -13.70
C ALA A 34 -6.45 10.21 -12.30
N PRO A 35 -7.39 10.40 -11.33
CA PRO A 35 -7.03 10.81 -9.97
C PRO A 35 -6.25 9.77 -9.16
N GLN A 36 -6.19 8.50 -9.61
CA GLN A 36 -5.57 7.38 -8.89
C GLN A 36 -4.28 6.88 -9.56
N LYS A 37 -3.77 7.59 -10.55
CA LYS A 37 -2.49 7.23 -11.18
C LYS A 37 -1.35 7.26 -10.18
N VAL A 38 -0.53 6.22 -10.18
CA VAL A 38 0.59 6.05 -9.26
C VAL A 38 1.63 7.17 -9.41
N GLU A 39 1.85 7.68 -10.63
CA GLU A 39 2.78 8.78 -10.90
C GLU A 39 2.49 10.06 -10.09
N LEU A 40 1.21 10.30 -9.74
CA LEU A 40 0.80 11.50 -8.98
C LEU A 40 1.30 11.49 -7.52
N ILE A 41 1.65 10.33 -7.01
CA ILE A 41 2.16 10.15 -5.64
C ILE A 41 3.54 10.78 -5.50
N ASP A 42 4.33 10.80 -6.55
CA ASP A 42 5.68 11.37 -6.54
C ASP A 42 5.68 12.84 -6.09
N GLU A 43 4.74 13.63 -6.63
CA GLU A 43 4.60 15.04 -6.25
C GLU A 43 4.16 15.20 -4.78
N VAL A 44 3.23 14.35 -4.31
CA VAL A 44 2.77 14.39 -2.91
C VAL A 44 3.92 14.06 -1.95
N CYS A 45 4.69 13.02 -2.23
CA CYS A 45 5.85 12.65 -1.40
C CYS A 45 6.95 13.73 -1.43
N TRP A 46 7.06 14.49 -2.52
CA TRP A 46 7.98 15.63 -2.62
C TRP A 46 7.58 16.77 -1.69
N PHE A 47 6.29 17.14 -1.68
CA PHE A 47 5.79 18.24 -0.84
C PHE A 47 5.63 17.84 0.63
N PHE A 48 5.41 16.57 0.92
CA PHE A 48 5.19 16.03 2.28
C PHE A 48 6.09 14.83 2.56
N PRO A 49 7.43 15.02 2.67
CA PRO A 49 8.36 13.90 2.82
C PRO A 49 8.18 13.13 4.13
N GLU A 50 7.59 13.72 5.17
CA GLU A 50 7.28 13.08 6.44
C GLU A 50 5.97 12.28 6.40
N LEU A 51 5.12 12.49 5.39
CA LEU A 51 3.82 11.85 5.28
C LEU A 51 3.95 10.33 5.12
N LYS A 52 3.38 9.57 6.03
CA LYS A 52 3.21 8.13 5.89
C LYS A 52 2.11 7.84 4.87
N PHE A 53 2.48 7.69 3.61
CA PHE A 53 1.52 7.45 2.52
C PHE A 53 1.43 5.97 2.19
N VAL A 54 0.23 5.40 2.25
CA VAL A 54 -0.02 3.99 1.94
C VAL A 54 -0.87 3.87 0.67
N MET A 55 -0.28 3.31 -0.39
CA MET A 55 -1.01 2.91 -1.59
C MET A 55 -1.91 1.73 -1.26
N ARG A 56 -3.17 1.78 -1.62
CA ARG A 56 -4.12 0.68 -1.46
C ARG A 56 -4.78 0.31 -2.78
N HIS A 57 -5.32 -0.90 -2.84
CA HIS A 57 -6.09 -1.43 -3.98
C HIS A 57 -5.25 -1.69 -5.24
N GLY A 58 -4.01 -2.19 -5.06
CA GLY A 58 -3.25 -2.88 -6.11
C GLY A 58 -2.22 -2.06 -6.86
N ALA A 59 -2.42 -0.75 -7.03
CA ALA A 59 -1.56 0.11 -7.87
C ALA A 59 -1.46 -0.33 -9.36
N GLU A 60 -2.28 -1.28 -9.79
CA GLU A 60 -2.25 -1.79 -11.17
C GLU A 60 -2.83 -0.79 -12.19
N PRO A 61 -2.25 -0.74 -13.40
CA PRO A 61 -1.16 -1.55 -13.93
C PRO A 61 0.25 -1.00 -13.63
N TRP A 62 0.39 0.00 -12.76
CA TRP A 62 1.65 0.71 -12.49
C TRP A 62 2.44 0.13 -11.30
N THR A 63 2.38 -1.19 -11.09
CA THR A 63 3.03 -1.85 -9.94
C THR A 63 4.55 -1.73 -9.95
N GLU A 64 5.20 -1.80 -11.12
CA GLU A 64 6.64 -1.55 -11.23
C GLU A 64 7.00 -0.11 -10.88
N LEU A 65 6.18 0.87 -11.28
CA LEU A 65 6.36 2.26 -10.89
C LEU A 65 6.15 2.44 -9.38
N ALA A 66 5.15 1.78 -8.81
CA ALA A 66 4.92 1.79 -7.36
C ALA A 66 6.15 1.30 -6.58
N VAL A 67 6.78 0.21 -7.04
CA VAL A 67 8.05 -0.28 -6.47
C VAL A 67 9.15 0.77 -6.59
N LYS A 68 9.31 1.41 -7.75
CA LYS A 68 10.31 2.47 -7.94
C LYS A 68 10.08 3.67 -7.02
N LEU A 69 8.82 4.07 -6.82
CA LEU A 69 8.49 5.16 -5.91
C LEU A 69 8.73 4.77 -4.44
N MET A 70 8.42 3.54 -4.04
CA MET A 70 8.74 3.05 -2.69
C MET A 70 10.24 2.97 -2.41
N LEU A 71 11.06 2.72 -3.45
CA LEU A 71 12.53 2.80 -3.35
C LEU A 71 13.01 4.24 -3.21
N LYS A 72 12.34 5.19 -3.85
CA LYS A 72 12.67 6.63 -3.83
C LYS A 72 12.24 7.30 -2.52
N TRP A 73 11.03 6.96 -2.03
CA TRP A 73 10.40 7.64 -0.91
C TRP A 73 10.35 6.77 0.36
N PRO A 74 11.06 7.17 1.43
CA PRO A 74 11.14 6.37 2.66
C PRO A 74 9.79 6.10 3.32
N ASN A 75 8.86 7.06 3.28
CA ASN A 75 7.56 6.99 3.95
C ASN A 75 6.40 6.57 3.02
N LEU A 76 6.72 6.00 1.85
CA LEU A 76 5.74 5.42 0.94
C LEU A 76 5.65 3.91 1.17
N TYR A 77 4.43 3.41 1.33
CA TYR A 77 4.09 2.02 1.63
C TYR A 77 3.04 1.49 0.67
N TYR A 78 2.82 0.18 0.71
CA TYR A 78 1.82 -0.52 -0.09
C TYR A 78 0.97 -1.46 0.77
N SER A 79 -0.33 -1.49 0.54
CA SER A 79 -1.29 -2.38 1.20
C SER A 79 -1.94 -3.30 0.18
N THR A 80 -2.00 -4.61 0.48
CA THR A 80 -2.54 -5.64 -0.42
C THR A 80 -4.07 -5.68 -0.50
N SER A 81 -4.77 -4.70 0.05
CA SER A 81 -6.23 -4.64 0.06
C SER A 81 -6.87 -4.78 -1.32
N ALA A 82 -8.11 -5.24 -1.36
CA ALA A 82 -8.96 -5.48 -2.53
C ALA A 82 -8.68 -6.76 -3.33
N PHE A 83 -7.48 -7.32 -3.25
CA PHE A 83 -7.11 -8.52 -4.01
C PHE A 83 -7.12 -9.78 -3.16
N ALA A 84 -7.58 -10.89 -3.75
CA ALA A 84 -7.36 -12.20 -3.16
C ALA A 84 -5.86 -12.54 -3.21
N PRO A 85 -5.31 -13.25 -2.21
CA PRO A 85 -3.86 -13.48 -2.10
C PRO A 85 -3.20 -14.05 -3.36
N LYS A 86 -3.88 -14.93 -4.08
CA LYS A 86 -3.37 -15.50 -5.35
C LYS A 86 -3.19 -14.48 -6.48
N HIS A 87 -3.76 -13.28 -6.33
CA HIS A 87 -3.68 -12.21 -7.33
C HIS A 87 -2.77 -11.06 -6.88
N TYR A 88 -2.00 -11.24 -5.81
CA TYR A 88 -1.04 -10.21 -5.42
C TYR A 88 -0.02 -9.99 -6.55
N PRO A 89 0.24 -8.74 -6.95
CA PRO A 89 1.11 -8.45 -8.08
C PRO A 89 2.54 -8.97 -7.85
N GLU A 90 3.07 -9.71 -8.84
CA GLU A 90 4.42 -10.30 -8.75
C GLU A 90 5.53 -9.26 -8.42
N PRO A 91 5.54 -8.04 -9.02
CA PRO A 91 6.54 -7.04 -8.69
C PRO A 91 6.54 -6.65 -7.19
N ILE A 92 5.37 -6.62 -6.57
CA ILE A 92 5.20 -6.30 -5.13
C ILE A 92 5.77 -7.44 -4.27
N ILE A 93 5.48 -8.70 -4.62
CA ILE A 93 6.00 -9.87 -3.90
C ILE A 93 7.52 -9.97 -4.04
N ARG A 94 8.05 -9.78 -5.24
CA ARG A 94 9.50 -9.74 -5.49
C ARG A 94 10.18 -8.62 -4.68
N TYR A 95 9.57 -7.46 -4.61
CA TYR A 95 10.07 -6.35 -3.81
C TYR A 95 10.03 -6.65 -2.31
N ALA A 96 8.92 -7.20 -1.79
CA ALA A 96 8.80 -7.64 -0.40
C ALA A 96 9.90 -8.64 0.01
N ASN A 97 10.21 -9.59 -0.88
CA ASN A 97 11.25 -10.60 -0.67
C ASN A 97 12.71 -10.07 -0.77
N SER A 98 12.87 -8.78 -0.98
CA SER A 98 14.19 -8.16 -1.14
C SER A 98 14.31 -6.89 -0.29
N ARG A 99 14.22 -5.72 -0.89
CA ARG A 99 14.42 -4.42 -0.23
C ARG A 99 13.16 -3.85 0.40
N GLY A 100 12.00 -4.41 0.08
CA GLY A 100 10.68 -3.91 0.47
C GLY A 100 10.03 -4.64 1.64
N ALA A 101 10.77 -5.49 2.38
CA ALA A 101 10.20 -6.26 3.49
C ALA A 101 9.47 -5.40 4.53
N ASP A 102 9.92 -4.16 4.74
CA ASP A 102 9.33 -3.20 5.69
C ASP A 102 8.30 -2.24 5.05
N LYS A 103 7.94 -2.46 3.77
CA LYS A 103 7.09 -1.55 3.01
C LYS A 103 5.71 -2.10 2.67
N ILE A 104 5.54 -3.42 2.71
CA ILE A 104 4.33 -4.09 2.26
C ILE A 104 3.50 -4.49 3.48
N ILE A 105 2.25 -4.03 3.50
CA ILE A 105 1.30 -4.21 4.60
C ILE A 105 0.20 -5.17 4.15
N TYR A 106 -0.05 -6.22 4.93
CA TYR A 106 -1.21 -7.07 4.72
C TYR A 106 -2.50 -6.31 5.01
N ALA A 107 -3.45 -6.44 4.10
CA ALA A 107 -4.83 -6.05 4.34
C ALA A 107 -5.75 -7.00 3.56
N GLY A 108 -6.65 -7.64 4.29
CA GLY A 108 -7.73 -8.41 3.68
C GLY A 108 -8.80 -7.50 3.08
N TYR A 109 -9.86 -8.13 2.53
CA TYR A 109 -11.00 -7.39 1.95
C TYR A 109 -12.34 -7.99 2.40
N PHE A 110 -12.34 -8.63 3.54
CA PHE A 110 -13.54 -9.14 4.17
C PHE A 110 -14.31 -7.99 4.87
N PRO A 111 -15.64 -7.95 4.75
CA PRO A 111 -16.53 -8.79 3.94
C PRO A 111 -16.78 -8.26 2.51
N ALA A 112 -16.08 -7.22 2.08
CA ALA A 112 -16.35 -6.49 0.85
C ALA A 112 -15.81 -7.23 -0.41
N GLY A 113 -16.39 -8.38 -0.76
CA GLY A 113 -16.09 -9.12 -1.99
C GLY A 113 -15.18 -10.33 -1.82
N LEU A 114 -14.56 -10.53 -0.64
CA LEU A 114 -13.80 -11.73 -0.30
C LEU A 114 -14.29 -12.34 0.99
N THR A 115 -14.44 -13.67 1.02
CA THR A 115 -14.72 -14.38 2.27
C THR A 115 -13.43 -14.58 3.06
N TYR A 116 -13.58 -14.68 4.38
CA TYR A 116 -12.44 -14.94 5.28
C TYR A 116 -11.77 -16.27 4.96
N GLU A 117 -12.58 -17.33 4.72
CA GLU A 117 -12.11 -18.67 4.39
C GLU A 117 -11.24 -18.68 3.13
N ARG A 118 -11.66 -17.95 2.09
CA ARG A 118 -10.89 -17.80 0.86
C ARG A 118 -9.56 -17.13 1.11
N ILE A 119 -9.56 -16.01 1.84
CA ILE A 119 -8.33 -15.29 2.16
C ILE A 119 -7.37 -16.22 2.90
N MET A 120 -7.85 -16.91 3.94
CA MET A 120 -7.01 -17.77 4.79
C MET A 120 -6.52 -19.03 4.07
N SER A 121 -7.26 -19.56 3.11
CA SER A 121 -6.83 -20.70 2.30
C SER A 121 -5.80 -20.35 1.23
N GLU A 122 -5.86 -19.14 0.67
CA GLU A 122 -4.94 -18.68 -0.37
C GLU A 122 -3.65 -18.07 0.19
N LEU A 123 -3.73 -17.41 1.36
CA LEU A 123 -2.64 -16.66 1.95
C LEU A 123 -1.34 -17.46 2.15
N PRO A 124 -1.37 -18.73 2.64
CA PRO A 124 -0.15 -19.53 2.80
C PRO A 124 0.58 -19.85 1.48
N ASN A 125 -0.09 -19.69 0.35
CA ASN A 125 0.48 -19.96 -0.97
C ASN A 125 1.17 -18.72 -1.60
N VAL A 126 1.12 -17.58 -0.94
CA VAL A 126 1.85 -16.38 -1.40
C VAL A 126 3.35 -16.63 -1.23
N PRO A 127 4.17 -16.50 -2.29
CA PRO A 127 5.59 -16.87 -2.25
C PRO A 127 6.44 -15.82 -1.53
N LEU A 128 6.13 -15.55 -0.26
CA LEU A 128 6.94 -14.72 0.61
C LEU A 128 7.96 -15.58 1.36
N LYS A 129 9.15 -15.03 1.58
CA LYS A 129 10.17 -15.64 2.43
C LYS A 129 9.74 -15.66 3.90
N ASP A 130 10.21 -16.63 4.66
CA ASP A 130 9.82 -16.81 6.07
C ASP A 130 10.05 -15.56 6.92
N GLU A 131 11.18 -14.88 6.73
CA GLU A 131 11.51 -13.65 7.45
C GLU A 131 10.63 -12.44 7.10
N VAL A 132 9.90 -12.50 5.98
CA VAL A 132 9.00 -11.41 5.54
C VAL A 132 7.61 -11.55 6.16
N TRP A 133 7.15 -12.78 6.42
CA TRP A 133 5.81 -13.04 6.92
C TRP A 133 5.42 -12.27 8.18
N PRO A 134 6.22 -12.23 9.26
CA PRO A 134 5.85 -11.49 10.47
C PRO A 134 5.71 -9.98 10.22
N LYS A 135 6.58 -9.43 9.36
CA LYS A 135 6.54 -8.02 8.96
C LYS A 135 5.28 -7.73 8.16
N PHE A 136 5.01 -8.55 7.14
CA PHE A 136 3.86 -8.42 6.25
C PHE A 136 2.53 -8.51 6.99
N LEU A 137 2.36 -9.54 7.85
CA LEU A 137 1.08 -9.79 8.51
C LEU A 137 0.75 -8.80 9.64
N ARG A 138 1.77 -8.26 10.34
CA ARG A 138 1.56 -7.42 11.52
C ARG A 138 2.57 -6.29 11.66
N GLY A 139 3.87 -6.57 11.63
CA GLY A 139 4.91 -5.63 12.04
C GLY A 139 4.87 -4.32 11.27
N ASN A 140 4.71 -4.36 9.95
CA ASN A 140 4.66 -3.14 9.15
C ASN A 140 3.42 -2.28 9.43
N ALA A 141 2.26 -2.93 9.61
CA ALA A 141 1.05 -2.20 9.99
C ALA A 141 1.18 -1.56 11.38
N ALA A 142 1.68 -2.31 12.36
CA ALA A 142 1.87 -1.82 13.72
C ALA A 142 2.79 -0.59 13.75
N ARG A 143 3.93 -0.66 13.06
CA ARG A 143 4.89 0.45 12.96
C ARG A 143 4.30 1.68 12.24
N VAL A 144 3.68 1.48 11.09
CA VAL A 144 3.12 2.60 10.29
C VAL A 144 1.97 3.29 11.02
N LEU A 145 1.14 2.51 11.75
CA LEU A 145 0.01 3.02 12.54
C LEU A 145 0.42 3.54 13.92
N GLY A 146 1.70 3.40 14.32
CA GLY A 146 2.15 3.84 15.64
C GLY A 146 1.61 2.98 16.79
N LEU A 147 1.34 1.68 16.55
CA LEU A 147 0.82 0.73 17.54
C LEU A 147 1.90 -0.09 18.23
N GLU A 148 3.16 0.14 17.91
CA GLU A 148 4.30 -0.47 18.60
C GLU A 148 4.56 0.30 19.90
N SER A 149 4.35 -0.36 21.02
CA SER A 149 4.75 0.09 22.36
C SER A 149 6.06 -0.56 22.77
#